data_5a583e1a04a1c6eb943424475f0ec224
#
_entry.id   5a583e1a04a1c6eb943424475f0ec224
#
_cell.length_a   1.000
_cell.length_b   1.000
_cell.length_c   1.000
_cell.angle_alpha   90.00
_cell.angle_beta   90.00
_cell.angle_gamma   90.00
#
_symmetry.space_group_name_H-M   'P 1'
#
loop_
_entity.id
_entity.type
_entity.pdbx_description
1 polymer ?
#
loop_
_entity_poly.entity_id
_entity_poly.type
_entity_poly.pdbx_seq_one_letter_code
_entity_poly.pdbx_strand_id
1 'polypeptide(L)'
;EPFISDSIQEMSTSRSMELSTGDYIIKTAYGTIEVSSSNFQNTINEFETLILNYEGSISNTYLSTNYQGLQSYTLTVNIPAEQFDKFISDLEDISEFKNISINANDVTTYVLNIDSRLKALINEKQELEKIKSDALNTSEKLEVQSQLRYINQEIEILKDQKEFYETSVNYSTLSLEIRAVSYTHLRAHETVSD
;
A
#
# COMPACT_ATOMS: atom_id res chain seq x y z
N GLU A 1 47.99 -37.53 32.67
CA GLU A 1 47.81 -36.49 31.64
C GLU A 1 46.33 -36.48 31.17
N PRO A 2 45.63 -35.36 31.28
CA PRO A 2 44.20 -35.31 30.96
C PRO A 2 44.02 -35.03 29.46
N PHE A 3 43.23 -35.86 28.81
CA PHE A 3 42.71 -35.63 27.48
C PHE A 3 41.77 -34.43 27.48
N ILE A 4 42.19 -33.36 26.85
CA ILE A 4 41.32 -32.22 26.54
C ILE A 4 40.46 -32.65 25.35
N SER A 5 39.23 -32.97 25.66
CA SER A 5 38.16 -33.08 24.66
C SER A 5 37.80 -31.67 24.24
N ASP A 6 38.33 -31.25 23.13
CA ASP A 6 37.96 -30.01 22.47
C ASP A 6 36.60 -30.25 21.78
N SER A 7 35.56 -29.93 22.50
CA SER A 7 34.22 -29.89 21.94
C SER A 7 34.15 -28.74 20.95
N ILE A 8 34.33 -29.07 19.68
CA ILE A 8 33.91 -28.19 18.58
C ILE A 8 32.41 -28.01 18.70
N GLN A 9 32.06 -26.96 19.39
CA GLN A 9 30.72 -26.45 19.40
C GLN A 9 30.48 -25.87 18.00
N GLU A 10 29.94 -26.71 17.12
CA GLU A 10 29.34 -26.23 15.89
C GLU A 10 28.25 -25.23 16.28
N MET A 11 28.63 -23.98 16.24
CA MET A 11 27.69 -22.91 16.13
C MET A 11 27.02 -23.05 14.75
N SER A 12 26.06 -23.95 14.64
CA SER A 12 25.02 -23.83 13.65
C SER A 12 24.28 -22.55 14.01
N THR A 13 24.77 -21.46 13.49
CA THR A 13 23.99 -20.25 13.33
C THR A 13 22.87 -20.60 12.34
N SER A 14 21.90 -21.35 12.85
CA SER A 14 20.56 -21.34 12.36
C SER A 14 20.09 -19.89 12.53
N ARG A 15 20.43 -19.05 11.56
CA ARG A 15 19.82 -17.76 11.36
C ARG A 15 18.39 -18.11 10.93
N SER A 16 17.59 -18.51 11.94
CA SER A 16 16.15 -18.42 11.82
C SER A 16 15.92 -16.97 11.39
N MET A 17 15.62 -16.79 10.12
CA MET A 17 15.00 -15.57 9.63
C MET A 17 13.77 -15.43 10.52
N GLU A 18 13.88 -14.63 11.59
CA GLU A 18 12.73 -14.11 12.28
C GLU A 18 11.98 -13.33 11.21
N LEU A 19 11.03 -14.00 10.56
CA LEU A 19 9.96 -13.39 9.81
C LEU A 19 9.22 -12.54 10.83
N SER A 20 9.58 -11.26 10.92
CA SER A 20 8.76 -10.31 11.64
C SER A 20 7.40 -10.34 10.92
N THR A 21 6.43 -10.95 11.58
CA THR A 21 5.04 -10.90 11.15
C THR A 21 4.67 -9.43 11.06
N GLY A 22 4.49 -8.91 9.82
CA GLY A 22 4.08 -7.54 9.60
C GLY A 22 5.04 -6.64 8.82
N ASP A 23 6.06 -7.17 8.15
CA ASP A 23 6.99 -6.36 7.35
C ASP A 23 6.34 -5.75 6.10
N TYR A 24 5.28 -6.38 5.56
CA TYR A 24 4.59 -5.93 4.36
C TYR A 24 3.09 -5.72 4.66
N ILE A 25 2.75 -4.58 5.26
CA ILE A 25 1.37 -4.21 5.55
C ILE A 25 0.93 -3.08 4.63
N ILE A 26 -0.14 -3.30 3.87
CA ILE A 26 -0.79 -2.30 3.04
C ILE A 26 -1.99 -1.74 3.81
N LYS A 27 -1.96 -0.43 4.12
CA LYS A 27 -3.08 0.26 4.76
C LYS A 27 -3.88 1.04 3.72
N THR A 28 -5.21 0.87 3.78
CA THR A 28 -6.17 1.66 3.02
C THR A 28 -7.26 2.19 3.95
N ALA A 29 -7.66 3.43 3.75
CA ALA A 29 -8.75 4.03 4.51
C ALA A 29 -9.80 4.64 3.60
N TYR A 30 -11.03 4.63 4.07
CA TYR A 30 -12.18 5.28 3.45
C TYR A 30 -12.87 6.13 4.50
N GLY A 31 -12.96 7.42 4.27
CA GLY A 31 -13.57 8.37 5.20
C GLY A 31 -14.61 9.25 4.55
N THR A 32 -15.57 9.70 5.34
CA THR A 32 -16.52 10.74 4.96
C THR A 32 -16.54 11.81 6.04
N ILE A 33 -16.49 13.05 5.62
CA ILE A 33 -16.58 14.25 6.45
C ILE A 33 -17.74 15.09 5.98
N GLU A 34 -18.54 15.61 6.91
CA GLU A 34 -19.64 16.53 6.64
C GLU A 34 -19.29 17.91 7.21
N VAL A 35 -19.33 18.92 6.34
CA VAL A 35 -19.02 20.30 6.72
C VAL A 35 -20.13 21.24 6.26
N SER A 36 -20.29 22.39 6.92
CA SER A 36 -21.23 23.40 6.45
C SER A 36 -20.82 23.91 5.06
N SER A 37 -21.80 24.25 4.22
CA SER A 37 -21.53 24.80 2.89
C SER A 37 -20.64 26.05 2.93
N SER A 38 -20.67 26.84 4.00
CA SER A 38 -19.81 28.01 4.20
C SER A 38 -18.34 27.66 4.43
N ASN A 39 -18.06 26.51 5.05
CA ASN A 39 -16.71 26.08 5.39
C ASN A 39 -16.12 25.09 4.38
N PHE A 40 -16.94 24.63 3.43
CA PHE A 40 -16.56 23.56 2.50
C PHE A 40 -15.22 23.81 1.79
N GLN A 41 -15.06 25.00 1.17
CA GLN A 41 -13.84 25.33 0.45
C GLN A 41 -12.63 25.49 1.39
N ASN A 42 -12.82 26.07 2.57
CA ASN A 42 -11.75 26.24 3.56
C ASN A 42 -11.24 24.88 4.05
N THR A 43 -12.17 23.96 4.35
CA THR A 43 -11.80 22.60 4.77
C THR A 43 -11.01 21.86 3.69
N ILE A 44 -11.39 21.99 2.41
CA ILE A 44 -10.62 21.40 1.30
C ILE A 44 -9.19 21.97 1.29
N ASN A 45 -9.03 23.30 1.39
CA ASN A 45 -7.73 23.94 1.36
C ASN A 45 -6.84 23.51 2.56
N GLU A 46 -7.43 23.36 3.75
CA GLU A 46 -6.72 22.88 4.94
C GLU A 46 -6.25 21.43 4.76
N PHE A 47 -7.09 20.56 4.18
CA PHE A 47 -6.72 19.18 3.90
C PHE A 47 -5.62 19.08 2.85
N GLU A 48 -5.72 19.83 1.76
CA GLU A 48 -4.67 19.86 0.74
C GLU A 48 -3.34 20.34 1.31
N THR A 49 -3.37 21.33 2.21
CA THR A 49 -2.19 21.81 2.92
C THR A 49 -1.62 20.74 3.84
N LEU A 50 -2.48 20.03 4.59
CA LEU A 50 -2.05 18.94 5.46
C LEU A 50 -1.40 17.82 4.66
N ILE A 51 -2.00 17.43 3.52
CA ILE A 51 -1.45 16.40 2.64
C ILE A 51 -0.02 16.75 2.19
N LEU A 52 0.21 18.01 1.79
CA LEU A 52 1.54 18.49 1.40
C LEU A 52 2.53 18.48 2.56
N ASN A 53 2.10 18.82 3.78
CA ASN A 53 2.95 18.79 4.98
C ASN A 53 3.43 17.37 5.33
N TYR A 54 2.67 16.36 4.93
CA TYR A 54 3.00 14.95 5.12
C TYR A 54 3.71 14.32 3.91
N GLU A 55 4.19 15.14 2.97
CA GLU A 55 4.79 14.67 1.71
C GLU A 55 3.86 13.74 0.93
N GLY A 56 2.56 13.90 1.15
CA GLY A 56 1.53 13.13 0.47
C GLY A 56 1.32 13.59 -0.98
N SER A 57 0.74 12.71 -1.77
CA SER A 57 0.35 13.00 -3.14
C SER A 57 -1.14 12.75 -3.37
N ILE A 58 -1.77 13.64 -4.12
CA ILE A 58 -3.16 13.48 -4.53
C ILE A 58 -3.17 12.76 -5.88
N SER A 59 -3.77 11.56 -5.91
CA SER A 59 -3.83 10.74 -7.12
C SER A 59 -5.11 10.94 -7.92
N ASN A 60 -6.20 11.32 -7.27
CA ASN A 60 -7.48 11.58 -7.93
C ASN A 60 -8.30 12.59 -7.14
N THR A 61 -9.04 13.45 -7.86
CA THR A 61 -10.03 14.37 -7.28
C THR A 61 -11.29 14.39 -8.13
N TYR A 62 -12.43 14.50 -7.49
CA TYR A 62 -13.71 14.62 -8.15
C TYR A 62 -14.64 15.56 -7.37
N LEU A 63 -15.10 16.64 -8.01
CA LEU A 63 -16.06 17.57 -7.46
C LEU A 63 -17.42 17.35 -8.13
N SER A 64 -18.46 17.19 -7.35
CA SER A 64 -19.83 17.09 -7.82
C SER A 64 -20.74 18.07 -7.07
N THR A 65 -21.86 18.41 -7.69
CA THR A 65 -22.92 19.22 -7.07
C THR A 65 -24.23 18.50 -7.29
N ASN A 66 -24.98 18.28 -6.22
CA ASN A 66 -26.28 17.64 -6.32
C ASN A 66 -27.38 18.62 -6.79
N TYR A 67 -28.59 18.10 -6.99
CA TYR A 67 -29.75 18.90 -7.44
C TYR A 67 -30.20 19.96 -6.41
N GLN A 68 -29.75 19.88 -5.16
CA GLN A 68 -30.01 20.87 -4.10
C GLN A 68 -28.91 21.95 -4.03
N GLY A 69 -27.91 21.89 -4.92
CA GLY A 69 -26.78 22.80 -4.93
C GLY A 69 -25.70 22.48 -3.89
N LEU A 70 -25.80 21.35 -3.18
CA LEU A 70 -24.79 20.92 -2.22
C LEU A 70 -23.64 20.22 -2.93
N GLN A 71 -22.42 20.59 -2.56
CA GLN A 71 -21.20 20.08 -3.15
C GLN A 71 -20.66 18.85 -2.40
N SER A 72 -20.04 17.95 -3.15
CA SER A 72 -19.26 16.83 -2.62
C SER A 72 -17.93 16.79 -3.35
N TYR A 73 -16.84 16.72 -2.59
CA TYR A 73 -15.48 16.63 -3.08
C TYR A 73 -14.86 15.31 -2.61
N THR A 74 -14.54 14.46 -3.57
CA THR A 74 -13.86 13.19 -3.32
C THR A 74 -12.41 13.32 -3.73
N LEU A 75 -11.49 12.91 -2.87
CA LEU A 75 -10.07 12.88 -3.16
C LEU A 75 -9.48 11.54 -2.72
N THR A 76 -8.51 11.07 -3.49
CA THR A 76 -7.70 9.90 -3.16
C THR A 76 -6.27 10.37 -2.99
N VAL A 77 -5.68 10.08 -1.83
CA VAL A 77 -4.35 10.52 -1.47
C VAL A 77 -3.49 9.35 -1.04
N ASN A 78 -2.20 9.43 -1.33
CA ASN A 78 -1.19 8.50 -0.88
C ASN A 78 -0.27 9.24 0.10
N ILE A 79 -0.14 8.68 1.30
CA ILE A 79 0.67 9.23 2.40
C ILE A 79 1.75 8.20 2.75
N PRO A 80 3.00 8.61 3.04
CA PRO A 80 4.01 7.68 3.53
C PRO A 80 3.49 6.83 4.70
N ALA A 81 3.65 5.52 4.61
CA ALA A 81 3.01 4.57 5.51
C ALA A 81 3.34 4.81 6.98
N GLU A 82 4.57 5.24 7.27
CA GLU A 82 5.03 5.56 8.63
C GLU A 82 4.31 6.75 9.26
N GLN A 83 3.79 7.66 8.44
CA GLN A 83 3.11 8.89 8.89
C GLN A 83 1.60 8.79 8.82
N PHE A 84 1.05 7.69 8.28
CA PHE A 84 -0.36 7.58 7.96
C PHE A 84 -1.27 7.70 9.18
N ASP A 85 -0.95 7.02 10.28
CA ASP A 85 -1.78 7.04 11.49
C ASP A 85 -1.82 8.44 12.11
N LYS A 86 -0.69 9.14 12.11
CA LYS A 86 -0.61 10.53 12.58
C LYS A 86 -1.36 11.47 11.63
N PHE A 87 -1.22 11.28 10.32
CA PHE A 87 -1.97 12.05 9.33
C PHE A 87 -3.49 11.95 9.53
N ILE A 88 -4.01 10.73 9.77
CA ILE A 88 -5.44 10.52 10.07
C ILE A 88 -5.86 11.27 11.33
N SER A 89 -5.05 11.25 12.39
CA SER A 89 -5.32 11.98 13.64
C SER A 89 -5.34 13.50 13.42
N ASP A 90 -4.34 14.04 12.72
CA ASP A 90 -4.26 15.48 12.45
C ASP A 90 -5.39 15.95 11.50
N LEU A 91 -5.86 15.05 10.62
CA LEU A 91 -7.00 15.32 9.74
C LEU A 91 -8.31 15.37 10.53
N GLU A 92 -8.49 14.49 11.52
CA GLU A 92 -9.63 14.48 12.43
C GLU A 92 -9.68 15.74 13.30
N ASP A 93 -8.50 16.29 13.66
CA ASP A 93 -8.42 17.57 14.39
C ASP A 93 -8.93 18.78 13.57
N ILE A 94 -8.83 18.72 12.24
CA ILE A 94 -9.39 19.76 11.35
C ILE A 94 -10.91 19.61 11.23
N SER A 95 -11.39 18.38 11.05
CA SER A 95 -12.81 18.08 10.92
C SER A 95 -13.09 16.62 11.28
N GLU A 96 -14.05 16.43 12.19
CA GLU A 96 -14.46 15.11 12.67
C GLU A 96 -15.00 14.24 11.52
N PHE A 97 -14.57 12.98 11.50
CA PHE A 97 -15.11 12.01 10.54
C PHE A 97 -16.55 11.64 10.88
N LYS A 98 -17.43 11.74 9.91
CA LYS A 98 -18.77 11.13 9.97
C LYS A 98 -18.65 9.61 10.07
N ASN A 99 -17.77 9.05 9.29
CA ASN A 99 -17.35 7.67 9.34
C ASN A 99 -15.92 7.55 8.80
N ILE A 100 -15.19 6.57 9.31
CA ILE A 100 -13.89 6.16 8.80
C ILE A 100 -13.76 4.66 8.94
N SER A 101 -13.21 4.03 7.92
CA SER A 101 -12.85 2.62 7.91
C SER A 101 -11.40 2.49 7.49
N ILE A 102 -10.58 1.86 8.32
CA ILE A 102 -9.17 1.61 8.05
C ILE A 102 -8.99 0.10 7.92
N ASN A 103 -8.44 -0.34 6.81
CA ASN A 103 -8.11 -1.72 6.54
C ASN A 103 -6.60 -1.89 6.45
N ALA A 104 -6.06 -2.86 7.16
CA ALA A 104 -4.66 -3.24 7.11
C ALA A 104 -4.56 -4.68 6.58
N ASN A 105 -3.90 -4.85 5.45
CA ASN A 105 -3.72 -6.14 4.79
C ASN A 105 -2.25 -6.55 4.86
N ASP A 106 -1.97 -7.65 5.55
CA ASP A 106 -0.64 -8.24 5.62
C ASP A 106 -0.39 -9.07 4.35
N VAL A 107 0.53 -8.62 3.53
CA VAL A 107 0.91 -9.25 2.26
C VAL A 107 2.28 -9.93 2.33
N THR A 108 2.85 -10.07 3.53
CA THR A 108 4.19 -10.65 3.76
C THR A 108 4.34 -12.00 3.09
N THR A 109 3.39 -12.90 3.28
CA THR A 109 3.42 -14.24 2.67
C THR A 109 3.43 -14.18 1.14
N TYR A 110 2.68 -13.24 0.54
CA TYR A 110 2.65 -13.08 -0.92
C TYR A 110 4.00 -12.62 -1.46
N VAL A 111 4.63 -11.62 -0.82
CA VAL A 111 5.94 -11.11 -1.22
C VAL A 111 7.01 -12.19 -1.10
N LEU A 112 7.03 -12.95 -0.01
CA LEU A 112 7.97 -14.05 0.19
C LEU A 112 7.80 -15.17 -0.84
N ASN A 113 6.57 -15.48 -1.23
CA ASN A 113 6.30 -16.46 -2.28
C ASN A 113 6.81 -15.98 -3.64
N ILE A 114 6.62 -14.69 -3.96
CA ILE A 114 7.16 -14.08 -5.19
C ILE A 114 8.69 -14.18 -5.19
N ASP A 115 9.35 -13.82 -4.09
CA ASP A 115 10.81 -13.90 -3.98
C ASP A 115 11.33 -15.32 -4.16
N SER A 116 10.68 -16.30 -3.54
CA SER A 116 11.05 -17.71 -3.67
C SER A 116 10.91 -18.20 -5.11
N ARG A 117 9.83 -17.81 -5.78
CA ARG A 117 9.58 -18.17 -7.18
C ARG A 117 10.55 -17.48 -8.14
N LEU A 118 10.84 -16.19 -7.92
CA LEU A 118 11.85 -15.46 -8.68
C LEU A 118 13.21 -16.13 -8.59
N LYS A 119 13.63 -16.52 -7.38
CA LYS A 119 14.88 -17.22 -7.17
C LYS A 119 14.95 -18.54 -7.91
N ALA A 120 13.87 -19.33 -7.89
CA ALA A 120 13.79 -20.59 -8.61
C ALA A 120 13.89 -20.39 -10.14
N LEU A 121 13.16 -19.42 -10.70
CA LEU A 121 13.18 -19.12 -12.13
C LEU A 121 14.54 -18.58 -12.60
N ILE A 122 15.20 -17.77 -11.77
CA ILE A 122 16.56 -17.27 -12.08
C ILE A 122 17.55 -18.41 -12.15
N ASN A 123 17.48 -19.39 -11.22
CA ASN A 123 18.32 -20.57 -11.26
C ASN A 123 18.04 -21.43 -12.50
N GLU A 124 16.76 -21.68 -12.81
CA GLU A 124 16.35 -22.42 -14.02
C GLU A 124 16.84 -21.73 -15.29
N LYS A 125 16.72 -20.42 -15.37
CA LYS A 125 17.26 -19.62 -16.48
C LYS A 125 18.76 -19.86 -16.65
N GLN A 126 19.54 -19.83 -15.57
CA GLN A 126 20.98 -20.06 -15.62
C GLN A 126 21.32 -21.47 -16.11
N GLU A 127 20.55 -22.48 -15.71
CA GLU A 127 20.73 -23.85 -16.18
C GLU A 127 20.43 -23.97 -17.67
N LEU A 128 19.34 -23.37 -18.15
CA LEU A 128 19.00 -23.34 -19.57
C LEU A 128 20.02 -22.58 -20.41
N GLU A 129 20.60 -21.50 -19.91
CA GLU A 129 21.66 -20.76 -20.58
C GLU A 129 22.91 -21.64 -20.75
N LYS A 130 23.26 -22.48 -19.79
CA LYS A 130 24.35 -23.47 -19.91
C LYS A 130 24.00 -24.53 -20.96
N ILE A 131 22.80 -25.11 -20.91
CA ILE A 131 22.36 -26.10 -21.89
C ILE A 131 22.40 -25.49 -23.28
N LYS A 132 21.97 -24.24 -23.46
CA LYS A 132 22.01 -23.54 -24.76
C LYS A 132 23.44 -23.38 -25.28
N SER A 133 24.42 -23.09 -24.38
CA SER A 133 25.82 -22.96 -24.74
C SER A 133 26.44 -24.29 -25.19
N ASP A 134 26.01 -25.39 -24.56
CA ASP A 134 26.54 -26.74 -24.80
C ASP A 134 25.82 -27.48 -25.93
N ALA A 135 24.69 -26.97 -26.40
CA ALA A 135 23.89 -27.57 -27.46
C ALA A 135 24.65 -27.65 -28.81
N LEU A 136 24.68 -28.85 -29.40
CA LEU A 136 25.46 -29.13 -30.59
C LEU A 136 24.71 -28.83 -31.88
N ASN A 137 23.40 -28.77 -31.84
CA ASN A 137 22.56 -28.57 -33.03
C ASN A 137 21.58 -27.37 -32.87
N THR A 138 21.14 -26.87 -34.05
CA THR A 138 20.26 -25.69 -34.11
C THR A 138 18.88 -25.95 -33.50
N SER A 139 18.36 -27.18 -33.64
CA SER A 139 17.02 -27.54 -33.14
C SER A 139 16.97 -27.45 -31.59
N GLU A 140 17.95 -28.02 -30.90
CA GLU A 140 18.08 -27.93 -29.44
C GLU A 140 18.23 -26.48 -28.99
N LYS A 141 19.05 -25.69 -29.70
CA LYS A 141 19.19 -24.24 -29.39
C LYS A 141 17.88 -23.48 -29.49
N LEU A 142 17.08 -23.76 -30.52
CA LEU A 142 15.77 -23.09 -30.69
C LEU A 142 14.77 -23.50 -29.63
N GLU A 143 14.77 -24.77 -29.21
CA GLU A 143 13.90 -25.24 -28.13
C GLU A 143 14.23 -24.56 -26.82
N VAL A 144 15.50 -24.58 -26.40
CA VAL A 144 15.97 -23.91 -25.19
C VAL A 144 15.72 -22.40 -25.26
N GLN A 145 15.89 -21.78 -26.41
CA GLN A 145 15.59 -20.36 -26.57
C GLN A 145 14.10 -20.05 -26.41
N SER A 146 13.21 -20.95 -26.77
CA SER A 146 11.78 -20.79 -26.54
C SER A 146 11.44 -20.88 -25.03
N GLN A 147 12.05 -21.79 -24.30
CA GLN A 147 11.92 -21.93 -22.87
C GLN A 147 12.50 -20.69 -22.13
N LEU A 148 13.66 -20.20 -22.54
CA LEU A 148 14.25 -18.98 -22.01
C LEU A 148 13.38 -17.75 -22.20
N ARG A 149 12.68 -17.62 -23.32
CA ARG A 149 11.73 -16.52 -23.54
C ARG A 149 10.56 -16.59 -22.56
N TYR A 150 10.01 -17.78 -22.35
CA TYR A 150 8.91 -18.00 -21.41
C TYR A 150 9.35 -17.64 -19.97
N ILE A 151 10.49 -18.16 -19.53
CA ILE A 151 11.02 -17.89 -18.19
C ILE A 151 11.33 -16.40 -18.00
N ASN A 152 11.92 -15.73 -18.97
CA ASN A 152 12.17 -14.30 -18.89
C ASN A 152 10.87 -13.49 -18.75
N GLN A 153 9.82 -13.87 -19.49
CA GLN A 153 8.52 -13.22 -19.36
C GLN A 153 7.92 -13.43 -17.96
N GLU A 154 8.03 -14.64 -17.41
CA GLU A 154 7.52 -14.94 -16.07
C GLU A 154 8.31 -14.20 -14.98
N ILE A 155 9.63 -14.08 -15.12
CA ILE A 155 10.47 -13.28 -14.24
C ILE A 155 10.04 -11.81 -14.25
N GLU A 156 9.81 -11.21 -15.42
CA GLU A 156 9.38 -9.81 -15.49
C GLU A 156 8.00 -9.61 -14.84
N ILE A 157 7.04 -10.49 -15.08
CA ILE A 157 5.72 -10.42 -14.42
C ILE A 157 5.86 -10.48 -12.89
N LEU A 158 6.69 -11.37 -12.37
CA LEU A 158 6.89 -11.49 -10.92
C LEU A 158 7.64 -10.29 -10.34
N LYS A 159 8.58 -9.69 -11.07
CA LYS A 159 9.25 -8.46 -10.65
C LYS A 159 8.26 -7.29 -10.56
N ASP A 160 7.40 -7.14 -11.58
CA ASP A 160 6.37 -6.09 -11.59
C ASP A 160 5.40 -6.28 -10.40
N GLN A 161 5.00 -7.52 -10.12
CA GLN A 161 4.16 -7.81 -8.95
C GLN A 161 4.86 -7.48 -7.64
N LYS A 162 6.14 -7.81 -7.51
CA LYS A 162 6.93 -7.48 -6.31
C LYS A 162 7.03 -5.98 -6.12
N GLU A 163 7.39 -5.23 -7.15
CA GLU A 163 7.48 -3.78 -7.13
C GLU A 163 6.15 -3.12 -6.74
N PHE A 164 5.03 -3.66 -7.25
CA PHE A 164 3.71 -3.22 -6.86
C PHE A 164 3.47 -3.36 -5.34
N TYR A 165 3.78 -4.51 -4.76
CA TYR A 165 3.62 -4.72 -3.32
C TYR A 165 4.57 -3.84 -2.50
N GLU A 166 5.85 -3.75 -2.88
CA GLU A 166 6.83 -2.91 -2.20
C GLU A 166 6.43 -1.43 -2.22
N THR A 167 5.94 -0.94 -3.34
CA THR A 167 5.41 0.44 -3.46
C THR A 167 4.16 0.62 -2.60
N SER A 168 3.24 -0.36 -2.63
CA SER A 168 2.00 -0.29 -1.85
C SER A 168 2.21 -0.34 -0.34
N VAL A 169 3.29 -0.95 0.12
CA VAL A 169 3.68 -0.98 1.54
C VAL A 169 4.27 0.35 1.99
N ASN A 170 5.00 1.03 1.12
CA ASN A 170 5.63 2.31 1.42
C ASN A 170 4.64 3.46 1.52
N TYR A 171 3.45 3.31 0.92
CA TYR A 171 2.41 4.33 0.93
C TYR A 171 1.08 3.73 1.37
N SER A 172 0.38 4.47 2.22
CA SER A 172 -1.00 4.16 2.60
C SER A 172 -1.95 5.07 1.83
N THR A 173 -3.09 4.53 1.42
CA THR A 173 -4.06 5.25 0.60
C THR A 173 -5.28 5.64 1.43
N LEU A 174 -5.67 6.92 1.38
CA LEU A 174 -6.94 7.41 1.90
C LEU A 174 -7.83 7.85 0.74
N SER A 175 -9.04 7.30 0.67
CA SER A 175 -10.14 7.86 -0.12
C SER A 175 -11.07 8.63 0.80
N LEU A 176 -11.14 9.95 0.64
CA LEU A 176 -11.90 10.85 1.48
C LEU A 176 -12.99 11.52 0.67
N GLU A 177 -14.22 11.51 1.18
CA GLU A 177 -15.33 12.27 0.67
C GLU A 177 -15.70 13.40 1.63
N ILE A 178 -15.63 14.63 1.17
CA ILE A 178 -16.07 15.83 1.91
C ILE A 178 -17.42 16.25 1.34
N ARG A 179 -18.45 16.26 2.18
CA ARG A 179 -19.82 16.63 1.80
C ARG A 179 -20.20 17.94 2.43
N ALA A 180 -20.64 18.89 1.60
CA ALA A 180 -21.32 20.07 2.10
C ALA A 180 -22.71 19.68 2.59
N VAL A 181 -23.06 20.11 3.80
CA VAL A 181 -24.40 19.93 4.37
C VAL A 181 -25.02 21.27 4.68
N SER A 182 -26.34 21.35 4.51
CA SER A 182 -27.13 22.51 4.92
C SER A 182 -27.55 22.31 6.36
N TYR A 183 -26.92 23.05 7.29
CA TYR A 183 -27.41 23.09 8.67
C TYR A 183 -28.68 23.94 8.73
N THR A 184 -29.83 23.32 8.67
CA THR A 184 -31.05 23.95 9.16
C THR A 184 -30.97 23.99 10.69
N HIS A 185 -30.68 25.15 11.27
CA HIS A 185 -30.87 25.38 12.69
C HIS A 185 -32.35 25.12 12.99
N LEU A 186 -32.66 23.99 13.61
CA LEU A 186 -33.90 23.87 14.38
C LEU A 186 -33.71 24.83 15.57
N ARG A 187 -34.25 26.07 15.42
CA ARG A 187 -34.51 26.92 16.57
C ARG A 187 -35.41 26.09 17.49
N ALA A 188 -34.88 25.70 18.63
CA ALA A 188 -35.71 25.23 19.71
C ALA A 188 -36.76 26.36 19.95
N HIS A 189 -38.01 26.07 19.74
CA HIS A 189 -39.11 26.92 20.19
C HIS A 189 -39.03 26.95 21.71
N GLU A 190 -38.53 28.07 22.26
CA GLU A 190 -38.81 28.41 23.61
C GLU A 190 -40.34 28.59 23.68
N THR A 191 -41.04 27.64 24.26
CA THR A 191 -42.38 27.79 24.73
C THR A 191 -42.32 28.71 25.92
N VAL A 192 -42.59 29.99 25.65
CA VAL A 192 -42.97 30.92 26.72
C VAL A 192 -44.34 30.46 27.23
N SER A 193 -44.34 29.90 28.44
CA SER A 193 -45.55 29.66 29.22
C SER A 193 -45.88 30.93 29.96
N ASP A 194 -47.07 31.50 29.70
CA ASP A 194 -47.71 32.48 30.53
C ASP A 194 -48.18 31.87 31.87
#